data_86eafb18d6d7e45e3375e34c3e0b3dd0
#
_entry.id   86eafb18d6d7e45e3375e34c3e0b3dd0
#
_cell.length_a   1.000
_cell.length_b   1.000
_cell.length_c   1.000
_cell.angle_alpha   90.00
_cell.angle_beta   90.00
_cell.angle_gamma   90.00
#
_symmetry.space_group_name_H-M   'P 1'
#
loop_
_entity.id
_entity.type
_entity.pdbx_description
1 polymer ?
#
loop_
_entity_poly.entity_id
_entity_poly.type
_entity_poly.pdbx_seq_one_letter_code
_entity_poly.pdbx_strand_id
1 'polypeptide(L)'
;MSQQHLLNVCLPLEDPGSLFEIIINDDRYEKITKQPSYLQRKDFKTLEALNSSSDSFIDCQGYVLLPGFVDAHMHLDKAYSLSKVPNASGTLQEAVINYRKQSPHFTVEEIEYRAMKTALNALSHGTTAIRTHVNFELPLGEDVVFRALTAVLNVKEKLKQYITIQVIPMFLLPDDDSKRELEWIEQAIKMGADGIGGAPHLAENPEKQIDGLFSLAEKYDKPIDLHVDESDDPNVCTLDYIIQKTMERQFHNRVVAGHLCSLAPMEQEKALSLIERMAAAQIGAVTLPGANMYLQGRFDQGIVRRGVTRIHEILQSGATLAAASDNVHDPFHPFGKADLLQIGLLTAYVAHLGSGEGLKQIIRMITEYPAKLLNLNNYGVRCGAKASFVLLKARSVEDIFTNLPVERYVFRNGKLLYQSKKAEHWNDRQLLMYQHETESQYVKFERNLQYV
;
A
#
# COMPACT_ATOMS: atom_id res chain seq x y z
N MET A 1 21.77 -16.23 20.02
CA MET A 1 21.19 -14.89 19.76
C MET A 1 22.14 -14.18 18.80
N SER A 2 21.69 -13.75 17.63
CA SER A 2 22.53 -13.01 16.69
C SER A 2 22.24 -11.53 16.84
N GLN A 3 23.27 -10.73 17.08
CA GLN A 3 23.17 -9.29 17.17
C GLN A 3 23.74 -8.66 15.89
N GLN A 4 22.96 -7.78 15.26
CA GLN A 4 23.38 -7.03 14.07
C GLN A 4 23.48 -5.55 14.42
N HIS A 5 24.59 -4.92 14.06
CA HIS A 5 24.81 -3.49 14.18
C HIS A 5 24.80 -2.86 12.79
N LEU A 6 23.73 -2.14 12.47
CA LEU A 6 23.63 -1.32 11.28
C LEU A 6 24.20 0.07 11.61
N LEU A 7 25.24 0.48 10.93
CA LEU A 7 25.93 1.75 11.14
C LEU A 7 25.78 2.65 9.93
N ASN A 8 25.89 3.95 10.16
CA ASN A 8 25.75 4.97 9.13
C ASN A 8 24.40 4.91 8.40
N VAL A 9 23.32 4.71 9.16
CA VAL A 9 21.94 4.64 8.65
C VAL A 9 21.32 6.02 8.65
N CYS A 10 20.66 6.43 7.56
CA CYS A 10 19.83 7.63 7.51
C CYS A 10 18.38 7.29 7.89
N LEU A 11 17.82 8.00 8.88
CA LEU A 11 16.41 7.92 9.30
C LEU A 11 15.70 9.25 9.02
N PRO A 12 15.23 9.49 7.79
CA PRO A 12 14.77 10.82 7.38
C PRO A 12 13.46 11.27 8.04
N LEU A 13 12.67 10.35 8.58
CA LEU A 13 11.45 10.67 9.32
C LEU A 13 11.72 11.08 10.76
N GLU A 14 12.89 10.70 11.32
CA GLU A 14 13.31 11.03 12.69
C GLU A 14 14.12 12.32 12.71
N ASP A 15 15.26 12.33 12.03
CA ASP A 15 16.17 13.48 12.01
C ASP A 15 16.91 13.53 10.65
N PRO A 16 16.40 14.34 9.70
CA PRO A 16 17.03 14.51 8.39
C PRO A 16 18.47 15.02 8.52
N GLY A 17 19.39 14.38 7.80
CA GLY A 17 20.81 14.76 7.78
C GLY A 17 21.64 14.15 8.91
N SER A 18 21.05 13.41 9.83
CA SER A 18 21.77 12.67 10.88
C SER A 18 21.93 11.20 10.51
N LEU A 19 23.03 10.62 10.99
CA LEU A 19 23.28 9.18 10.88
C LEU A 19 22.98 8.47 12.20
N PHE A 20 22.60 7.23 12.11
CA PHE A 20 22.20 6.41 13.25
C PHE A 20 22.92 5.07 13.26
N GLU A 21 23.17 4.57 14.48
CA GLU A 21 23.45 3.16 14.77
C GLU A 21 22.14 2.49 15.18
N ILE A 22 21.86 1.34 14.58
CA ILE A 22 20.71 0.52 14.91
C ILE A 22 21.21 -0.86 15.32
N ILE A 23 20.86 -1.30 16.52
CA ILE A 23 21.15 -2.64 17.01
C ILE A 23 19.88 -3.48 16.90
N ILE A 24 19.98 -4.59 16.19
CA ILE A 24 18.93 -5.58 16.05
C ILE A 24 19.36 -6.84 16.82
N ASN A 25 18.55 -7.28 17.76
CA ASN A 25 18.74 -8.51 18.48
C ASN A 25 17.62 -9.49 18.10
N ASP A 26 18.01 -10.62 17.51
CA ASP A 26 17.13 -11.61 16.89
C ASP A 26 16.17 -10.98 15.84
N ASP A 27 14.93 -10.66 16.22
CA ASP A 27 13.92 -10.16 15.31
C ASP A 27 13.43 -8.71 15.61
N ARG A 28 14.08 -8.03 16.59
CA ARG A 28 13.62 -6.72 17.10
C ARG A 28 14.72 -5.67 17.14
N TYR A 29 14.29 -4.42 17.01
CA TYR A 29 15.14 -3.29 17.32
C TYR A 29 15.40 -3.24 18.82
N GLU A 30 16.66 -3.40 19.22
CA GLU A 30 17.10 -3.28 20.62
C GLU A 30 17.45 -1.84 20.96
N LYS A 31 18.20 -1.18 20.07
CA LYS A 31 18.69 0.18 20.30
C LYS A 31 18.76 0.97 19.00
N ILE A 32 18.42 2.25 19.07
CA ILE A 32 18.56 3.22 17.98
C ILE A 32 19.23 4.45 18.56
N THR A 33 20.42 4.82 18.04
CA THR A 33 21.24 5.87 18.63
C THR A 33 21.79 6.78 17.53
N LYS A 34 21.63 8.09 17.68
CA LYS A 34 22.25 9.08 16.79
C LYS A 34 23.76 9.00 16.86
N GLN A 35 24.42 8.98 15.70
CA GLN A 35 25.88 8.97 15.60
C GLN A 35 26.40 10.41 15.53
N PRO A 36 27.56 10.72 16.16
CA PRO A 36 28.16 12.05 16.08
C PRO A 36 28.74 12.37 14.70
N SER A 37 29.12 11.34 13.93
CA SER A 37 29.70 11.46 12.59
C SER A 37 29.63 10.12 11.86
N TYR A 38 30.01 10.12 10.58
CA TYR A 38 30.20 8.88 9.82
C TYR A 38 31.31 8.04 10.44
N LEU A 39 30.99 6.79 10.77
CA LEU A 39 31.95 5.86 11.39
C LEU A 39 32.64 5.02 10.30
N GLN A 40 33.94 4.80 10.50
CA GLN A 40 34.74 3.87 9.70
C GLN A 40 35.37 2.84 10.61
N ARG A 41 35.24 1.55 10.25
CA ARG A 41 35.85 0.43 10.98
C ARG A 41 36.50 -0.54 10.01
N LYS A 42 37.54 -1.22 10.43
CA LYS A 42 38.25 -2.24 9.61
C LYS A 42 37.49 -3.54 9.48
N ASP A 43 36.58 -3.83 10.41
CA ASP A 43 35.76 -5.04 10.50
C ASP A 43 34.36 -4.89 9.94
N PHE A 44 34.08 -3.82 9.21
CA PHE A 44 32.81 -3.64 8.52
C PHE A 44 32.59 -4.74 7.48
N LYS A 45 31.41 -5.35 7.55
CA LYS A 45 30.88 -6.17 6.47
C LYS A 45 30.12 -5.29 5.47
N THR A 46 30.15 -5.67 4.23
CA THR A 46 29.30 -5.03 3.21
C THR A 46 27.85 -5.50 3.37
N LEU A 47 26.90 -4.72 2.84
CA LEU A 47 25.48 -5.06 2.85
C LEU A 47 25.21 -6.44 2.20
N GLU A 48 26.08 -6.89 1.29
CA GLU A 48 25.99 -8.20 0.65
C GLU A 48 26.36 -9.37 1.56
N ALA A 49 27.17 -9.11 2.57
CA ALA A 49 27.63 -10.14 3.51
C ALA A 49 26.64 -10.41 4.66
N LEU A 50 25.44 -9.83 4.62
CA LEU A 50 24.41 -9.90 5.66
C LEU A 50 23.83 -11.28 5.95
N ASN A 51 24.10 -12.28 5.11
CA ASN A 51 23.63 -13.66 5.31
C ASN A 51 24.48 -14.48 6.27
N SER A 52 25.53 -13.91 6.88
CA SER A 52 26.38 -14.63 7.83
C SER A 52 25.88 -14.51 9.27
N SER A 53 25.70 -15.63 9.92
CA SER A 53 25.10 -15.89 11.23
C SER A 53 25.92 -15.49 12.47
N SER A 54 26.76 -14.46 12.41
CA SER A 54 27.55 -13.99 13.56
C SER A 54 27.33 -12.50 13.78
N ASP A 55 27.55 -12.04 15.00
CA ASP A 55 27.59 -10.63 15.36
C ASP A 55 28.35 -9.84 14.29
N SER A 56 27.68 -8.89 13.64
CA SER A 56 28.23 -8.21 12.49
C SER A 56 27.97 -6.71 12.54
N PHE A 57 29.03 -5.96 12.24
CA PHE A 57 28.98 -4.52 12.02
C PHE A 57 28.82 -4.27 10.52
N ILE A 58 27.72 -3.63 10.13
CA ILE A 58 27.35 -3.44 8.73
C ILE A 58 27.37 -1.95 8.44
N ASP A 59 28.17 -1.54 7.45
CA ASP A 59 28.13 -0.17 6.95
C ASP A 59 26.99 0.02 5.99
N CYS A 60 25.97 0.77 6.40
CA CYS A 60 24.84 1.15 5.56
C CYS A 60 25.13 2.34 4.65
N GLN A 61 26.35 2.88 4.66
CA GLN A 61 26.86 3.88 3.72
C GLN A 61 26.01 5.16 3.64
N GLY A 62 25.25 5.50 4.68
CA GLY A 62 24.31 6.63 4.71
C GLY A 62 23.02 6.37 3.92
N TYR A 63 22.70 5.13 3.59
CA TYR A 63 21.45 4.77 2.93
C TYR A 63 20.25 5.02 3.83
N VAL A 64 19.14 5.37 3.20
CA VAL A 64 17.87 5.58 3.90
C VAL A 64 17.27 4.24 4.33
N LEU A 65 16.94 4.14 5.61
CA LEU A 65 16.16 3.05 6.16
C LEU A 65 14.74 3.55 6.48
N LEU A 66 13.75 2.86 5.91
CA LEU A 66 12.32 3.08 6.15
C LEU A 66 11.70 1.82 6.75
N PRO A 67 10.61 1.93 7.54
CA PRO A 67 9.81 0.76 7.88
C PRO A 67 9.42 0.03 6.60
N GLY A 68 9.27 -1.30 6.67
CA GLY A 68 8.78 -2.06 5.52
C GLY A 68 7.43 -1.51 5.04
N PHE A 69 7.27 -1.30 3.76
CA PHE A 69 6.07 -0.69 3.20
C PHE A 69 4.82 -1.51 3.50
N VAL A 70 3.67 -0.84 3.54
CA VAL A 70 2.36 -1.44 3.79
C VAL A 70 1.40 -1.04 2.69
N ASP A 71 0.92 -2.02 1.94
CA ASP A 71 -0.08 -1.80 0.89
C ASP A 71 -1.48 -2.04 1.46
N ALA A 72 -2.19 -0.95 1.72
CA ALA A 72 -3.47 -1.01 2.41
C ALA A 72 -4.65 -1.45 1.53
N HIS A 73 -4.46 -1.54 0.21
CA HIS A 73 -5.53 -1.88 -0.71
C HIS A 73 -4.97 -2.44 -2.01
N MET A 74 -5.22 -3.72 -2.25
CA MET A 74 -4.78 -4.44 -3.44
C MET A 74 -5.80 -5.51 -3.85
N HIS A 75 -5.71 -6.01 -5.08
CA HIS A 75 -6.53 -7.11 -5.62
C HIS A 75 -5.64 -8.26 -6.11
N LEU A 76 -5.19 -9.12 -5.20
CA LEU A 76 -4.32 -10.25 -5.55
C LEU A 76 -5.00 -11.27 -6.48
N ASP A 77 -6.31 -11.46 -6.35
CA ASP A 77 -7.10 -12.37 -7.18
C ASP A 77 -7.20 -11.92 -8.64
N LYS A 78 -7.22 -10.59 -8.89
CA LYS A 78 -7.36 -10.00 -10.23
C LYS A 78 -6.01 -9.75 -10.91
N ALA A 79 -4.94 -9.60 -10.14
CA ALA A 79 -3.62 -9.21 -10.64
C ALA A 79 -3.14 -10.09 -11.81
N TYR A 80 -2.43 -9.47 -12.76
CA TYR A 80 -1.90 -10.12 -13.97
C TYR A 80 -2.95 -10.83 -14.85
N SER A 81 -4.22 -10.39 -14.81
CA SER A 81 -5.28 -10.96 -15.66
C SER A 81 -5.50 -10.22 -17.00
N LEU A 82 -4.81 -9.10 -17.24
CA LEU A 82 -5.03 -8.22 -18.40
C LEU A 82 -5.04 -8.96 -19.75
N SER A 83 -4.15 -9.94 -19.95
CA SER A 83 -4.06 -10.69 -21.20
C SER A 83 -5.29 -11.55 -21.49
N LYS A 84 -6.04 -11.95 -20.44
CA LYS A 84 -7.28 -12.72 -20.56
C LYS A 84 -8.53 -11.88 -20.40
N VAL A 85 -8.40 -10.72 -19.78
CA VAL A 85 -9.50 -9.78 -19.51
C VAL A 85 -9.14 -8.40 -20.09
N PRO A 86 -9.28 -8.21 -21.39
CA PRO A 86 -8.97 -6.93 -22.01
C PRO A 86 -9.98 -5.86 -21.61
N ASN A 87 -9.54 -4.60 -21.60
CA ASN A 87 -10.38 -3.42 -21.42
C ASN A 87 -10.05 -2.41 -22.53
N ALA A 88 -10.79 -2.44 -23.61
CA ALA A 88 -10.51 -1.63 -24.80
C ALA A 88 -10.90 -0.16 -24.61
N SER A 89 -12.01 0.13 -23.92
CA SER A 89 -12.43 1.50 -23.63
C SER A 89 -11.65 2.13 -22.46
N GLY A 90 -11.03 1.31 -21.62
CA GLY A 90 -10.36 1.74 -20.40
C GLY A 90 -11.36 2.18 -19.30
N THR A 91 -12.64 1.87 -19.41
CA THR A 91 -13.66 2.25 -18.44
C THR A 91 -13.78 1.23 -17.30
N LEU A 92 -14.16 1.69 -16.11
CA LEU A 92 -14.50 0.83 -14.98
C LEU A 92 -15.61 -0.17 -15.34
N GLN A 93 -16.63 0.29 -16.05
CA GLN A 93 -17.76 -0.55 -16.45
C GLN A 93 -17.34 -1.71 -17.36
N GLU A 94 -16.52 -1.45 -18.38
CA GLU A 94 -16.00 -2.53 -19.25
C GLU A 94 -15.12 -3.50 -18.47
N ALA A 95 -14.25 -2.99 -17.59
CA ALA A 95 -13.41 -3.82 -16.74
C ALA A 95 -14.25 -4.79 -15.90
N VAL A 96 -15.30 -4.30 -15.22
CA VAL A 96 -16.21 -5.11 -14.39
C VAL A 96 -16.91 -6.16 -15.24
N ILE A 97 -17.50 -5.78 -16.38
CA ILE A 97 -18.24 -6.69 -17.28
C ILE A 97 -17.32 -7.80 -17.79
N ASN A 98 -16.14 -7.44 -18.29
CA ASN A 98 -15.21 -8.40 -18.86
C ASN A 98 -14.61 -9.32 -17.79
N TYR A 99 -14.34 -8.81 -16.57
CA TYR A 99 -13.89 -9.63 -15.46
C TYR A 99 -14.96 -10.63 -15.02
N ARG A 100 -16.22 -10.21 -14.85
CA ARG A 100 -17.35 -11.10 -14.54
C ARG A 100 -17.51 -12.21 -15.54
N LYS A 101 -17.38 -11.89 -16.84
CA LYS A 101 -17.49 -12.85 -17.94
C LYS A 101 -16.35 -13.87 -17.92
N GLN A 102 -15.14 -13.46 -17.53
CA GLN A 102 -13.94 -14.32 -17.57
C GLN A 102 -13.70 -15.08 -16.27
N SER A 103 -14.09 -14.55 -15.11
CA SER A 103 -13.78 -15.13 -13.79
C SER A 103 -14.25 -16.57 -13.60
N PRO A 104 -15.40 -17.05 -14.18
CA PRO A 104 -15.79 -18.46 -14.11
C PRO A 104 -14.80 -19.42 -14.78
N HIS A 105 -13.93 -18.93 -15.65
CA HIS A 105 -12.96 -19.74 -16.38
C HIS A 105 -11.57 -19.79 -15.71
N PHE A 106 -11.34 -19.04 -14.64
CA PHE A 106 -10.09 -19.12 -13.88
C PHE A 106 -10.10 -20.31 -12.92
N THR A 107 -8.97 -21.03 -12.83
CA THR A 107 -8.79 -22.09 -11.83
C THR A 107 -8.17 -21.55 -10.54
N VAL A 108 -8.26 -22.31 -9.44
CA VAL A 108 -7.59 -21.98 -8.17
C VAL A 108 -6.08 -21.81 -8.38
N GLU A 109 -5.46 -22.71 -9.12
CA GLU A 109 -4.03 -22.74 -9.37
C GLU A 109 -3.57 -21.49 -10.17
N GLU A 110 -4.36 -21.08 -11.15
CA GLU A 110 -4.05 -19.89 -11.94
C GLU A 110 -4.14 -18.62 -11.10
N ILE A 111 -5.21 -18.47 -10.30
CA ILE A 111 -5.37 -17.33 -9.40
C ILE A 111 -4.23 -17.32 -8.36
N GLU A 112 -3.93 -18.47 -7.76
CA GLU A 112 -2.86 -18.64 -6.78
C GLU A 112 -1.49 -18.24 -7.37
N TYR A 113 -1.19 -18.68 -8.61
CA TYR A 113 0.04 -18.30 -9.29
C TYR A 113 0.16 -16.79 -9.49
N ARG A 114 -0.90 -16.12 -9.97
CA ARG A 114 -0.93 -14.67 -10.18
C ARG A 114 -0.82 -13.89 -8.86
N ALA A 115 -1.54 -14.32 -7.85
CA ALA A 115 -1.50 -13.74 -6.51
C ALA A 115 -0.12 -13.90 -5.86
N MET A 116 0.50 -15.08 -5.97
CA MET A 116 1.87 -15.34 -5.49
C MET A 116 2.88 -14.44 -6.19
N LYS A 117 2.83 -14.35 -7.51
CA LYS A 117 3.71 -13.47 -8.30
C LYS A 117 3.59 -12.01 -7.84
N THR A 118 2.37 -11.54 -7.61
CA THR A 118 2.13 -10.16 -7.17
C THR A 118 2.66 -9.91 -5.77
N ALA A 119 2.40 -10.81 -4.82
CA ALA A 119 2.90 -10.70 -3.45
C ALA A 119 4.43 -10.73 -3.38
N LEU A 120 5.09 -11.57 -4.18
CA LEU A 120 6.55 -11.62 -4.29
C LEU A 120 7.13 -10.35 -4.93
N ASN A 121 6.46 -9.79 -5.95
CA ASN A 121 6.87 -8.50 -6.53
C ASN A 121 6.74 -7.37 -5.49
N ALA A 122 5.62 -7.29 -4.78
CA ALA A 122 5.43 -6.32 -3.71
C ALA A 122 6.53 -6.44 -2.64
N LEU A 123 6.83 -7.68 -2.20
CA LEU A 123 7.90 -7.95 -1.23
C LEU A 123 9.27 -7.50 -1.76
N SER A 124 9.59 -7.78 -3.02
CA SER A 124 10.85 -7.36 -3.64
C SER A 124 10.99 -5.84 -3.74
N HIS A 125 9.87 -5.13 -3.77
CA HIS A 125 9.83 -3.67 -3.73
C HIS A 125 9.86 -3.09 -2.29
N GLY A 126 9.86 -3.92 -1.26
CA GLY A 126 9.95 -3.50 0.15
C GLY A 126 8.64 -3.59 0.94
N THR A 127 7.56 -4.10 0.34
CA THR A 127 6.27 -4.26 1.02
C THR A 127 6.30 -5.46 1.95
N THR A 128 6.01 -5.26 3.23
CA THR A 128 6.02 -6.29 4.27
C THR A 128 4.63 -6.64 4.80
N ALA A 129 3.61 -5.87 4.41
CA ALA A 129 2.22 -6.17 4.69
C ALA A 129 1.32 -5.71 3.54
N ILE A 130 0.30 -6.51 3.24
CA ILE A 130 -0.71 -6.25 2.20
C ILE A 130 -2.09 -6.48 2.81
N ARG A 131 -3.04 -5.59 2.50
CA ARG A 131 -4.47 -5.88 2.59
C ARG A 131 -5.00 -6.06 1.17
N THR A 132 -5.59 -7.22 0.89
CA THR A 132 -6.14 -7.54 -0.43
C THR A 132 -7.64 -7.71 -0.37
N HIS A 133 -8.33 -7.03 -1.28
CA HIS A 133 -9.75 -7.21 -1.53
C HIS A 133 -9.92 -8.34 -2.54
N VAL A 134 -10.80 -9.31 -2.23
CA VAL A 134 -11.06 -10.48 -3.07
C VAL A 134 -12.47 -10.41 -3.59
N ASN A 135 -12.66 -10.61 -4.89
CA ASN A 135 -13.96 -10.62 -5.52
C ASN A 135 -14.83 -11.74 -4.95
N PHE A 136 -16.03 -11.40 -4.49
CA PHE A 136 -16.99 -12.35 -3.90
C PHE A 136 -18.41 -12.05 -4.38
N GLU A 137 -18.61 -12.16 -5.71
CA GLU A 137 -19.87 -11.86 -6.37
C GLU A 137 -20.78 -13.09 -6.39
N LEU A 138 -21.74 -13.17 -5.47
CA LEU A 138 -22.66 -14.28 -5.28
C LEU A 138 -23.38 -14.76 -6.56
N PRO A 139 -23.81 -13.86 -7.49
CA PRO A 139 -24.45 -14.28 -8.74
C PRO A 139 -23.58 -15.15 -9.65
N LEU A 140 -22.26 -15.18 -9.46
CA LEU A 140 -21.34 -16.03 -10.22
C LEU A 140 -21.37 -17.51 -9.76
N GLY A 141 -22.01 -17.78 -8.61
CA GLY A 141 -22.14 -19.10 -8.04
C GLY A 141 -21.02 -19.51 -7.09
N GLU A 142 -21.32 -20.50 -6.26
CA GLU A 142 -20.49 -20.97 -5.15
C GLU A 142 -19.05 -21.30 -5.56
N ASP A 143 -18.89 -22.10 -6.60
CA ASP A 143 -17.56 -22.51 -7.09
C ASP A 143 -16.66 -21.32 -7.46
N VAL A 144 -17.23 -20.28 -8.06
CA VAL A 144 -16.46 -19.12 -8.54
C VAL A 144 -15.99 -18.26 -7.37
N VAL A 145 -16.90 -17.96 -6.43
CA VAL A 145 -16.58 -17.08 -5.29
C VAL A 145 -15.58 -17.73 -4.35
N PHE A 146 -15.70 -19.03 -4.09
CA PHE A 146 -14.76 -19.72 -3.21
C PHE A 146 -13.41 -20.04 -3.87
N ARG A 147 -13.33 -20.16 -5.21
CA ARG A 147 -12.03 -20.32 -5.89
C ARG A 147 -11.10 -19.16 -5.66
N ALA A 148 -11.57 -17.93 -5.88
CA ALA A 148 -10.76 -16.74 -5.67
C ALA A 148 -10.31 -16.61 -4.21
N LEU A 149 -11.22 -16.77 -3.27
CA LEU A 149 -10.92 -16.71 -1.84
C LEU A 149 -9.91 -17.81 -1.42
N THR A 150 -10.12 -19.05 -1.83
CA THR A 150 -9.23 -20.18 -1.52
C THR A 150 -7.82 -19.93 -2.05
N ALA A 151 -7.69 -19.48 -3.30
CA ALA A 151 -6.39 -19.20 -3.90
C ALA A 151 -5.61 -18.14 -3.11
N VAL A 152 -6.27 -17.07 -2.72
CA VAL A 152 -5.61 -15.99 -1.96
C VAL A 152 -5.28 -16.41 -0.53
N LEU A 153 -6.15 -17.18 0.13
CA LEU A 153 -5.87 -17.76 1.45
C LEU A 153 -4.69 -18.75 1.41
N ASN A 154 -4.56 -19.54 0.35
CA ASN A 154 -3.39 -20.41 0.15
C ASN A 154 -2.10 -19.61 0.05
N VAL A 155 -2.09 -18.49 -0.69
CA VAL A 155 -0.93 -17.59 -0.79
C VAL A 155 -0.61 -16.96 0.57
N LYS A 156 -1.63 -16.50 1.30
CA LYS A 156 -1.48 -15.96 2.66
C LYS A 156 -0.77 -16.97 3.58
N GLU A 157 -1.22 -18.22 3.58
CA GLU A 157 -0.62 -19.27 4.42
C GLU A 157 0.83 -19.59 4.00
N LYS A 158 1.10 -19.72 2.69
CA LYS A 158 2.46 -19.98 2.16
C LYS A 158 3.45 -18.87 2.49
N LEU A 159 2.99 -17.62 2.49
CA LEU A 159 3.83 -16.45 2.70
C LEU A 159 3.82 -15.89 4.13
N LYS A 160 3.11 -16.48 5.09
CA LYS A 160 2.90 -15.93 6.44
C LYS A 160 4.17 -15.58 7.23
N GLN A 161 5.30 -16.24 6.93
CA GLN A 161 6.59 -15.93 7.57
C GLN A 161 7.31 -14.73 6.93
N TYR A 162 6.97 -14.39 5.70
CA TYR A 162 7.68 -13.42 4.87
C TYR A 162 6.93 -12.11 4.73
N ILE A 163 5.61 -12.16 4.57
CA ILE A 163 4.75 -11.00 4.40
C ILE A 163 3.42 -11.22 5.14
N THR A 164 2.91 -10.18 5.77
CA THR A 164 1.56 -10.21 6.35
C THR A 164 0.53 -9.96 5.25
N ILE A 165 -0.45 -10.85 5.08
CA ILE A 165 -1.54 -10.66 4.12
C ILE A 165 -2.87 -10.68 4.90
N GLN A 166 -3.63 -9.58 4.82
CA GLN A 166 -5.02 -9.50 5.28
C GLN A 166 -5.95 -9.66 4.08
N VAL A 167 -6.95 -10.52 4.21
CA VAL A 167 -7.89 -10.87 3.13
C VAL A 167 -9.26 -10.33 3.46
N ILE A 168 -9.78 -9.48 2.58
CA ILE A 168 -11.08 -8.80 2.70
C ILE A 168 -11.96 -9.23 1.52
N PRO A 169 -12.86 -10.19 1.68
CA PRO A 169 -13.83 -10.51 0.64
C PRO A 169 -14.80 -9.34 0.41
N MET A 170 -15.04 -9.02 -0.85
CA MET A 170 -15.95 -7.94 -1.25
C MET A 170 -17.37 -8.50 -1.37
N PHE A 171 -18.12 -8.47 -0.28
CA PHE A 171 -19.48 -9.00 -0.27
C PHE A 171 -20.46 -8.07 -0.98
N LEU A 172 -21.29 -8.65 -1.84
CA LEU A 172 -22.52 -8.06 -2.31
C LEU A 172 -23.65 -8.87 -1.67
N LEU A 173 -24.38 -8.25 -0.75
CA LEU A 173 -25.45 -8.93 -0.02
C LEU A 173 -26.66 -9.13 -0.92
N PRO A 174 -27.36 -10.28 -0.83
CA PRO A 174 -28.54 -10.54 -1.64
C PRO A 174 -29.70 -9.61 -1.24
N ASP A 175 -30.44 -9.15 -2.24
CA ASP A 175 -31.59 -8.28 -2.00
C ASP A 175 -32.79 -9.00 -1.41
N ASP A 176 -32.92 -10.31 -1.67
CA ASP A 176 -34.04 -11.17 -1.28
C ASP A 176 -33.80 -11.98 0.01
N ASP A 177 -32.74 -11.65 0.76
CA ASP A 177 -32.31 -12.36 1.98
C ASP A 177 -32.14 -13.91 1.77
N SER A 178 -31.60 -14.29 0.61
CA SER A 178 -31.28 -15.67 0.25
C SER A 178 -30.43 -16.32 1.34
N LYS A 179 -31.01 -17.28 2.07
CA LYS A 179 -30.34 -18.02 3.16
C LYS A 179 -29.04 -18.68 2.70
N ARG A 180 -29.07 -19.26 1.51
CA ARG A 180 -27.91 -19.96 0.93
C ARG A 180 -26.75 -19.01 0.68
N GLU A 181 -27.01 -17.85 0.13
CA GLU A 181 -25.98 -16.85 -0.16
C GLU A 181 -25.42 -16.22 1.13
N LEU A 182 -26.27 -16.01 2.14
CA LEU A 182 -25.82 -15.61 3.47
C LEU A 182 -24.93 -16.67 4.14
N GLU A 183 -25.24 -17.96 3.97
CA GLU A 183 -24.40 -19.08 4.44
C GLU A 183 -23.02 -19.06 3.77
N TRP A 184 -22.91 -18.75 2.47
CA TRP A 184 -21.63 -18.60 1.77
C TRP A 184 -20.80 -17.44 2.35
N ILE A 185 -21.42 -16.31 2.62
CA ILE A 185 -20.74 -15.16 3.25
C ILE A 185 -20.19 -15.57 4.62
N GLU A 186 -21.01 -16.23 5.45
CA GLU A 186 -20.56 -16.71 6.76
C GLU A 186 -19.43 -17.75 6.65
N GLN A 187 -19.51 -18.64 5.66
CA GLN A 187 -18.45 -19.59 5.38
C GLN A 187 -17.15 -18.90 4.98
N ALA A 188 -17.20 -17.90 4.09
CA ALA A 188 -16.02 -17.11 3.70
C ALA A 188 -15.34 -16.42 4.91
N ILE A 189 -16.14 -15.87 5.83
CA ILE A 189 -15.61 -15.28 7.06
C ILE A 189 -14.92 -16.35 7.93
N LYS A 190 -15.55 -17.52 8.10
CA LYS A 190 -15.00 -18.65 8.90
C LYS A 190 -13.74 -19.26 8.25
N MET A 191 -13.58 -19.20 6.94
CA MET A 191 -12.38 -19.66 6.24
C MET A 191 -11.13 -18.81 6.55
N GLY A 192 -11.27 -17.62 7.11
CA GLY A 192 -10.13 -16.80 7.54
C GLY A 192 -10.07 -15.41 6.91
N ALA A 193 -11.23 -14.87 6.50
CA ALA A 193 -11.31 -13.44 6.15
C ALA A 193 -10.93 -12.58 7.35
N ASP A 194 -10.10 -11.55 7.12
CA ASP A 194 -9.60 -10.65 8.16
C ASP A 194 -10.54 -9.46 8.41
N GLY A 195 -11.46 -9.18 7.49
CA GLY A 195 -12.44 -8.10 7.60
C GLY A 195 -13.62 -8.29 6.65
N ILE A 196 -14.53 -7.33 6.69
CA ILE A 196 -15.74 -7.28 5.86
C ILE A 196 -15.52 -6.19 4.79
N GLY A 197 -15.58 -6.59 3.53
CA GLY A 197 -15.46 -5.70 2.37
C GLY A 197 -16.77 -5.57 1.59
N GLY A 198 -16.78 -4.66 0.63
CA GLY A 198 -17.89 -4.43 -0.28
C GLY A 198 -17.71 -3.15 -1.08
N ALA A 199 -18.62 -2.93 -2.02
CA ALA A 199 -18.71 -1.70 -2.83
C ALA A 199 -20.14 -1.20 -2.84
N PRO A 200 -20.65 -0.63 -1.74
CA PRO A 200 -22.07 -0.32 -1.55
C PRO A 200 -22.60 0.67 -2.59
N HIS A 201 -21.78 1.58 -3.12
CA HIS A 201 -22.18 2.52 -4.17
C HIS A 201 -22.57 1.86 -5.50
N LEU A 202 -22.24 0.56 -5.69
CA LEU A 202 -22.62 -0.22 -6.88
C LEU A 202 -23.93 -1.02 -6.69
N ALA A 203 -24.48 -1.04 -5.47
CA ALA A 203 -25.71 -1.77 -5.16
C ALA A 203 -26.97 -0.96 -5.53
N GLU A 204 -28.08 -1.66 -5.80
CA GLU A 204 -29.38 -1.01 -6.03
C GLU A 204 -29.88 -0.27 -4.78
N ASN A 205 -29.62 -0.84 -3.58
CA ASN A 205 -29.91 -0.22 -2.30
C ASN A 205 -28.63 -0.10 -1.44
N PRO A 206 -27.86 0.99 -1.58
CA PRO A 206 -26.62 1.19 -0.85
C PRO A 206 -26.74 1.15 0.67
N GLU A 207 -27.81 1.75 1.22
CA GLU A 207 -28.04 1.80 2.67
C GLU A 207 -28.29 0.39 3.25
N LYS A 208 -29.11 -0.42 2.59
CA LYS A 208 -29.34 -1.81 3.01
C LYS A 208 -28.03 -2.61 2.98
N GLN A 209 -27.21 -2.41 1.96
CA GLN A 209 -25.89 -3.04 1.88
C GLN A 209 -24.99 -2.64 3.06
N ILE A 210 -24.89 -1.34 3.34
CA ILE A 210 -24.09 -0.83 4.45
C ILE A 210 -24.58 -1.40 5.78
N ASP A 211 -25.89 -1.35 6.07
CA ASP A 211 -26.46 -1.92 7.29
C ASP A 211 -26.14 -3.41 7.48
N GLY A 212 -26.23 -4.18 6.41
CA GLY A 212 -25.90 -5.60 6.42
C GLY A 212 -24.40 -5.85 6.65
N LEU A 213 -23.51 -5.11 5.97
CA LEU A 213 -22.07 -5.22 6.16
C LEU A 213 -21.64 -4.86 7.59
N PHE A 214 -22.22 -3.80 8.19
CA PHE A 214 -21.98 -3.47 9.60
C PHE A 214 -22.51 -4.57 10.54
N SER A 215 -23.68 -5.15 10.26
CA SER A 215 -24.23 -6.25 11.07
C SER A 215 -23.35 -7.51 11.02
N LEU A 216 -22.76 -7.83 9.86
CA LEU A 216 -21.78 -8.89 9.73
C LEU A 216 -20.50 -8.58 10.52
N ALA A 217 -20.01 -7.35 10.43
CA ALA A 217 -18.81 -6.89 11.14
C ALA A 217 -18.99 -6.98 12.66
N GLU A 218 -20.14 -6.59 13.19
CA GLU A 218 -20.49 -6.76 14.60
C GLU A 218 -20.57 -8.24 15.00
N LYS A 219 -21.32 -9.04 14.23
CA LYS A 219 -21.53 -10.46 14.52
C LYS A 219 -20.23 -11.26 14.61
N TYR A 220 -19.24 -10.92 13.75
CA TYR A 220 -17.97 -11.67 13.67
C TYR A 220 -16.77 -10.90 14.24
N ASP A 221 -17.01 -9.78 14.88
CA ASP A 221 -15.97 -8.88 15.44
C ASP A 221 -14.86 -8.55 14.42
N LYS A 222 -15.24 -8.11 13.22
CA LYS A 222 -14.33 -7.81 12.12
C LYS A 222 -14.27 -6.31 11.82
N PRO A 223 -13.14 -5.77 11.34
CA PRO A 223 -13.08 -4.45 10.74
C PRO A 223 -13.83 -4.44 9.40
N ILE A 224 -14.18 -3.23 8.96
CA ILE A 224 -14.83 -2.96 7.68
C ILE A 224 -13.82 -2.22 6.76
N ASP A 225 -13.72 -2.65 5.49
CA ASP A 225 -12.90 -1.97 4.48
C ASP A 225 -13.62 -1.99 3.13
N LEU A 226 -14.12 -0.82 2.72
CA LEU A 226 -15.05 -0.67 1.60
C LEU A 226 -14.44 0.12 0.44
N HIS A 227 -14.84 -0.24 -0.78
CA HIS A 227 -14.76 0.64 -1.94
C HIS A 227 -15.89 1.66 -1.82
N VAL A 228 -15.56 2.92 -1.63
CA VAL A 228 -16.53 3.99 -1.34
C VAL A 228 -16.47 5.03 -2.44
N ASP A 229 -17.63 5.25 -3.07
CA ASP A 229 -17.87 6.34 -4.00
C ASP A 229 -16.79 6.48 -5.09
N GLU A 230 -16.41 5.32 -5.71
CA GLU A 230 -15.52 5.25 -6.87
C GLU A 230 -16.27 5.71 -8.12
N SER A 231 -16.56 6.99 -8.20
CA SER A 231 -17.40 7.59 -9.23
C SER A 231 -16.99 9.02 -9.56
N ASP A 232 -17.19 9.42 -10.79
CA ASP A 232 -17.08 10.81 -11.26
C ASP A 232 -18.35 11.65 -10.96
N ASP A 233 -19.45 11.01 -10.54
CA ASP A 233 -20.69 11.68 -10.16
C ASP A 233 -20.65 12.22 -8.72
N PRO A 234 -20.74 13.54 -8.51
CA PRO A 234 -20.74 14.14 -7.17
C PRO A 234 -21.97 13.79 -6.32
N ASN A 235 -23.01 13.19 -6.92
CA ASN A 235 -24.20 12.74 -6.20
C ASN A 235 -24.04 11.35 -5.59
N VAL A 236 -23.06 10.56 -6.03
CA VAL A 236 -22.70 9.29 -5.40
C VAL A 236 -22.00 9.60 -4.07
N CYS A 237 -22.71 9.36 -2.96
CA CYS A 237 -22.29 9.79 -1.64
C CYS A 237 -22.69 8.77 -0.55
N THR A 238 -22.21 7.53 -0.69
CA THR A 238 -22.43 6.49 0.34
C THR A 238 -21.61 6.74 1.60
N LEU A 239 -20.54 7.54 1.48
CA LEU A 239 -19.72 7.98 2.62
C LEU A 239 -20.55 8.60 3.73
N ASP A 240 -21.55 9.42 3.41
CA ASP A 240 -22.40 10.07 4.41
C ASP A 240 -23.11 9.06 5.33
N TYR A 241 -23.71 8.04 4.74
CA TYR A 241 -24.39 6.97 5.48
C TYR A 241 -23.40 6.07 6.24
N ILE A 242 -22.22 5.80 5.67
CA ILE A 242 -21.16 5.07 6.37
C ILE A 242 -20.69 5.83 7.62
N ILE A 243 -20.53 7.15 7.54
CA ILE A 243 -20.20 8.00 8.70
C ILE A 243 -21.29 7.86 9.78
N GLN A 244 -22.55 8.01 9.38
CA GLN A 244 -23.67 7.86 10.30
C GLN A 244 -23.64 6.50 11.00
N LYS A 245 -23.51 5.40 10.28
CA LYS A 245 -23.46 4.05 10.86
C LYS A 245 -22.23 3.81 11.74
N THR A 246 -21.09 4.35 11.35
CA THR A 246 -19.86 4.27 12.18
C THR A 246 -20.09 4.94 13.56
N MET A 247 -20.74 6.09 13.58
CA MET A 247 -21.06 6.80 14.82
C MET A 247 -22.13 6.07 15.63
N GLU A 248 -23.25 5.68 15.00
CA GLU A 248 -24.35 4.97 15.65
C GLU A 248 -23.92 3.66 16.31
N ARG A 249 -23.08 2.89 15.63
CA ARG A 249 -22.61 1.56 16.07
C ARG A 249 -21.27 1.59 16.81
N GLN A 250 -20.70 2.78 17.05
CA GLN A 250 -19.42 2.98 17.74
C GLN A 250 -18.24 2.21 17.10
N PHE A 251 -18.20 2.17 15.77
CA PHE A 251 -17.17 1.46 14.98
C PHE A 251 -15.91 2.30 14.69
N HIS A 252 -15.58 3.23 15.59
CA HIS A 252 -14.41 4.12 15.47
C HIS A 252 -13.11 3.33 15.29
N ASN A 253 -12.23 3.80 14.38
CA ASN A 253 -10.97 3.14 14.00
C ASN A 253 -11.10 1.71 13.43
N ARG A 254 -12.29 1.29 13.05
CA ARG A 254 -12.57 -0.05 12.50
C ARG A 254 -13.13 -0.01 11.08
N VAL A 255 -13.30 1.18 10.52
CA VAL A 255 -13.84 1.42 9.17
C VAL A 255 -12.78 2.10 8.31
N VAL A 256 -12.58 1.58 7.10
CA VAL A 256 -11.70 2.15 6.07
C VAL A 256 -12.51 2.38 4.80
N ALA A 257 -12.36 3.55 4.19
CA ALA A 257 -12.99 3.95 2.93
C ALA A 257 -11.93 4.11 1.84
N GLY A 258 -11.92 3.22 0.85
CA GLY A 258 -11.09 3.31 -0.34
C GLY A 258 -11.71 4.20 -1.43
N HIS A 259 -10.89 4.74 -2.33
CA HIS A 259 -11.22 5.59 -3.48
C HIS A 259 -11.71 6.98 -3.12
N LEU A 260 -12.95 7.15 -2.69
CA LEU A 260 -13.57 8.45 -2.39
C LEU A 260 -13.49 9.44 -3.57
N CYS A 261 -13.61 8.94 -4.81
CA CYS A 261 -13.41 9.74 -6.02
C CYS A 261 -14.48 10.83 -6.19
N SER A 262 -15.73 10.56 -5.77
CA SER A 262 -16.84 11.53 -5.90
C SER A 262 -16.63 12.81 -5.09
N LEU A 263 -15.75 12.80 -4.08
CA LEU A 263 -15.38 14.03 -3.36
C LEU A 263 -14.68 15.05 -4.27
N ALA A 264 -13.98 14.61 -5.33
CA ALA A 264 -13.24 15.52 -6.21
C ALA A 264 -14.17 16.46 -7.03
N PRO A 265 -15.25 15.97 -7.67
CA PRO A 265 -16.21 16.82 -8.39
C PRO A 265 -17.26 17.47 -7.46
N MET A 266 -17.36 17.04 -6.20
CA MET A 266 -18.38 17.51 -5.26
C MET A 266 -18.17 19.00 -4.94
N GLU A 267 -19.28 19.70 -4.66
CA GLU A 267 -19.26 21.07 -4.20
C GLU A 267 -18.36 21.17 -2.93
N GLN A 268 -17.58 22.27 -2.84
CA GLN A 268 -16.49 22.35 -1.86
C GLN A 268 -16.96 22.28 -0.42
N GLU A 269 -18.00 23.04 -0.04
CA GLU A 269 -18.50 23.06 1.34
C GLU A 269 -19.04 21.70 1.76
N LYS A 270 -19.76 21.03 0.84
CA LYS A 270 -20.27 19.67 1.08
C LYS A 270 -19.13 18.67 1.26
N ALA A 271 -18.12 18.71 0.37
CA ALA A 271 -16.98 17.82 0.45
C ALA A 271 -16.17 18.01 1.75
N LEU A 272 -15.92 19.27 2.15
CA LEU A 272 -15.20 19.56 3.40
C LEU A 272 -15.98 19.09 4.62
N SER A 273 -17.31 19.34 4.68
CA SER A 273 -18.15 18.84 5.76
C SER A 273 -18.13 17.32 5.90
N LEU A 274 -18.15 16.57 4.78
CA LEU A 274 -18.04 15.12 4.80
C LEU A 274 -16.67 14.66 5.30
N ILE A 275 -15.59 15.30 4.86
CA ILE A 275 -14.22 15.00 5.27
C ILE A 275 -14.04 15.24 6.78
N GLU A 276 -14.53 16.36 7.31
CA GLU A 276 -14.48 16.67 8.73
C GLU A 276 -15.26 15.65 9.58
N ARG A 277 -16.45 15.27 9.13
CA ARG A 277 -17.28 14.27 9.80
C ARG A 277 -16.66 12.87 9.72
N MET A 278 -16.04 12.51 8.59
CA MET A 278 -15.28 11.27 8.43
C MET A 278 -14.12 11.21 9.43
N ALA A 279 -13.37 12.30 9.57
CA ALA A 279 -12.27 12.40 10.53
C ALA A 279 -12.77 12.28 11.98
N ALA A 280 -13.86 12.98 12.33
CA ALA A 280 -14.50 12.90 13.65
C ALA A 280 -15.01 11.49 13.99
N ALA A 281 -15.52 10.75 12.99
CA ALA A 281 -15.91 9.35 13.11
C ALA A 281 -14.72 8.38 13.17
N GLN A 282 -13.49 8.87 13.01
CA GLN A 282 -12.26 8.09 12.98
C GLN A 282 -12.28 6.99 11.88
N ILE A 283 -12.87 7.31 10.74
CA ILE A 283 -12.82 6.48 9.55
C ILE A 283 -11.48 6.73 8.85
N GLY A 284 -10.75 5.65 8.53
CA GLY A 284 -9.54 5.73 7.72
C GLY A 284 -9.87 5.85 6.23
N ALA A 285 -8.95 6.43 5.46
CA ALA A 285 -9.11 6.57 4.02
C ALA A 285 -7.91 5.97 3.27
N VAL A 286 -8.15 5.50 2.02
CA VAL A 286 -7.10 5.02 1.12
C VAL A 286 -7.28 5.69 -0.25
N THR A 287 -6.26 6.45 -0.69
CA THR A 287 -6.20 6.96 -2.06
C THR A 287 -5.48 5.96 -2.97
N LEU A 288 -5.97 5.84 -4.20
CA LEU A 288 -5.57 4.83 -5.17
C LEU A 288 -5.18 5.48 -6.51
N PRO A 289 -4.13 6.32 -6.50
CA PRO A 289 -3.87 7.26 -7.60
C PRO A 289 -3.62 6.55 -8.93
N GLY A 290 -3.00 5.37 -8.94
CA GLY A 290 -2.71 4.63 -10.16
C GLY A 290 -3.98 4.22 -10.90
N ALA A 291 -4.89 3.53 -10.22
CA ALA A 291 -6.16 3.08 -10.80
C ALA A 291 -7.11 4.25 -11.05
N ASN A 292 -7.28 5.16 -10.08
CA ASN A 292 -8.26 6.23 -10.20
C ASN A 292 -7.91 7.22 -11.32
N MET A 293 -6.64 7.61 -11.51
CA MET A 293 -6.24 8.44 -12.66
C MET A 293 -6.46 7.74 -14.01
N TYR A 294 -6.38 6.42 -14.04
CA TYR A 294 -6.61 5.66 -15.27
C TYR A 294 -8.11 5.53 -15.57
N LEU A 295 -8.95 5.31 -14.56
CA LEU A 295 -10.39 5.03 -14.72
C LEU A 295 -11.25 6.28 -14.73
N GLN A 296 -11.00 7.24 -13.83
CA GLN A 296 -11.85 8.39 -13.58
C GLN A 296 -11.50 9.60 -14.46
N GLY A 297 -12.43 10.57 -14.56
CA GLY A 297 -12.26 11.80 -15.35
C GLY A 297 -12.20 11.60 -16.86
N ARG A 298 -12.45 10.39 -17.36
CA ARG A 298 -12.27 10.00 -18.77
C ARG A 298 -13.17 10.74 -19.73
N PHE A 299 -14.36 11.13 -19.29
CA PHE A 299 -15.37 11.81 -20.09
C PHE A 299 -15.54 13.28 -19.72
N ASP A 300 -14.62 13.83 -18.93
CA ASP A 300 -14.65 15.23 -18.54
C ASP A 300 -14.59 16.15 -19.76
N GLN A 301 -15.45 17.19 -19.77
CA GLN A 301 -15.47 18.26 -20.74
C GLN A 301 -15.24 19.59 -20.01
N GLY A 302 -14.42 20.46 -20.57
CA GLY A 302 -14.03 21.72 -19.93
C GLY A 302 -12.85 21.52 -18.97
N ILE A 303 -13.08 21.52 -17.65
CA ILE A 303 -12.04 21.26 -16.68
C ILE A 303 -11.84 19.74 -16.57
N VAL A 304 -10.65 19.26 -16.97
CA VAL A 304 -10.29 17.84 -16.87
C VAL A 304 -9.72 17.57 -15.49
N ARG A 305 -10.40 16.75 -14.70
CA ARG A 305 -10.00 16.35 -13.36
C ARG A 305 -8.87 15.30 -13.39
N ARG A 306 -8.19 15.15 -12.27
CA ARG A 306 -7.15 14.12 -12.14
C ARG A 306 -7.68 12.74 -11.74
N GLY A 307 -8.98 12.62 -11.45
CA GLY A 307 -9.66 11.37 -11.12
C GLY A 307 -9.39 10.83 -9.71
N VAL A 308 -8.67 11.55 -8.85
CA VAL A 308 -8.36 11.15 -7.48
C VAL A 308 -9.13 11.99 -6.46
N THR A 309 -9.27 11.45 -5.23
CA THR A 309 -9.93 12.13 -4.12
C THR A 309 -9.19 13.41 -3.65
N ARG A 310 -9.76 14.12 -2.68
CA ARG A 310 -9.23 15.36 -2.08
C ARG A 310 -8.17 15.07 -1.01
N ILE A 311 -6.96 14.69 -1.48
CA ILE A 311 -5.85 14.23 -0.60
C ILE A 311 -5.46 15.29 0.42
N HIS A 312 -5.32 16.55 -0.01
CA HIS A 312 -4.90 17.64 0.90
C HIS A 312 -5.90 17.85 2.03
N GLU A 313 -7.17 17.98 1.69
CA GLU A 313 -8.24 18.26 2.65
C GLU A 313 -8.41 17.09 3.64
N ILE A 314 -8.26 15.85 3.17
CA ILE A 314 -8.30 14.67 4.04
C ILE A 314 -7.12 14.67 5.02
N LEU A 315 -5.90 14.97 4.55
CA LEU A 315 -4.73 15.07 5.43
C LEU A 315 -4.88 16.23 6.44
N GLN A 316 -5.39 17.37 6.01
CA GLN A 316 -5.60 18.54 6.88
C GLN A 316 -6.67 18.31 7.94
N SER A 317 -7.68 17.49 7.68
CA SER A 317 -8.71 17.12 8.67
C SER A 317 -8.17 16.26 9.81
N GLY A 318 -6.94 15.74 9.69
CA GLY A 318 -6.35 14.79 10.64
C GLY A 318 -6.79 13.35 10.46
N ALA A 319 -7.59 13.03 9.43
CA ALA A 319 -7.94 11.66 9.09
C ALA A 319 -6.69 10.88 8.67
N THR A 320 -6.64 9.59 9.01
CA THR A 320 -5.56 8.71 8.56
C THR A 320 -5.76 8.35 7.10
N LEU A 321 -4.86 8.81 6.21
CA LEU A 321 -4.93 8.58 4.78
C LEU A 321 -3.72 7.77 4.29
N ALA A 322 -3.96 6.58 3.77
CA ALA A 322 -2.95 5.76 3.09
C ALA A 322 -2.98 5.97 1.57
N ALA A 323 -1.87 5.66 0.90
CA ALA A 323 -1.79 5.50 -0.54
C ALA A 323 -1.45 4.04 -0.86
N ALA A 324 -2.14 3.44 -1.82
CA ALA A 324 -2.04 2.02 -2.09
C ALA A 324 -2.07 1.69 -3.60
N SER A 325 -1.66 0.46 -3.94
CA SER A 325 -1.46 0.00 -5.32
C SER A 325 -2.76 -0.20 -6.07
N ASP A 326 -3.81 -0.65 -5.39
CA ASP A 326 -5.06 -1.12 -5.99
C ASP A 326 -4.80 -2.30 -6.95
N ASN A 327 -5.15 -2.16 -8.20
CA ASN A 327 -4.99 -3.16 -9.24
C ASN A 327 -3.58 -3.21 -9.82
N VAL A 328 -3.13 -4.41 -10.20
CA VAL A 328 -1.79 -4.68 -10.73
C VAL A 328 -1.87 -5.44 -12.04
N HIS A 329 -1.61 -4.75 -13.16
CA HIS A 329 -1.57 -5.32 -14.50
C HIS A 329 -2.83 -6.15 -14.84
N ASP A 330 -3.97 -5.55 -14.65
CA ASP A 330 -5.29 -6.13 -14.88
C ASP A 330 -6.20 -5.13 -15.63
N PRO A 331 -7.46 -5.46 -15.94
CA PRO A 331 -8.33 -4.58 -16.72
C PRO A 331 -8.67 -3.25 -16.04
N PHE A 332 -8.49 -3.12 -14.73
CA PHE A 332 -8.73 -1.88 -13.98
C PHE A 332 -7.50 -0.98 -13.96
N HIS A 333 -6.29 -1.54 -13.92
CA HIS A 333 -5.04 -0.77 -13.94
C HIS A 333 -3.93 -1.52 -14.69
N PRO A 334 -3.72 -1.26 -15.99
CA PRO A 334 -2.77 -2.00 -16.82
C PRO A 334 -1.30 -1.76 -16.47
N PHE A 335 -0.96 -0.67 -15.77
CA PHE A 335 0.41 -0.22 -15.49
C PHE A 335 0.89 -0.53 -14.06
N GLY A 336 0.03 -1.08 -13.20
CA GLY A 336 0.37 -1.43 -11.82
C GLY A 336 1.49 -2.47 -11.75
N LYS A 337 2.43 -2.30 -10.83
CA LYS A 337 3.54 -3.25 -10.59
C LYS A 337 3.82 -3.54 -9.11
N ALA A 338 2.91 -3.14 -8.21
CA ALA A 338 3.02 -3.33 -6.76
C ALA A 338 4.30 -2.70 -6.16
N ASP A 339 4.69 -1.51 -6.62
CA ASP A 339 5.80 -0.72 -6.07
C ASP A 339 5.25 0.54 -5.39
N LEU A 340 5.25 0.57 -4.07
CA LEU A 340 4.70 1.69 -3.30
C LEU A 340 5.51 2.99 -3.44
N LEU A 341 6.77 2.95 -3.85
CA LEU A 341 7.48 4.19 -4.21
C LEU A 341 6.92 4.80 -5.49
N GLN A 342 6.50 3.99 -6.47
CA GLN A 342 5.78 4.49 -7.65
C GLN A 342 4.44 5.11 -7.25
N ILE A 343 3.69 4.44 -6.38
CA ILE A 343 2.41 4.97 -5.87
C ILE A 343 2.62 6.28 -5.10
N GLY A 344 3.65 6.34 -4.26
CA GLY A 344 4.03 7.56 -3.56
C GLY A 344 4.36 8.72 -4.50
N LEU A 345 5.13 8.46 -5.57
CA LEU A 345 5.44 9.47 -6.59
C LEU A 345 4.18 9.95 -7.31
N LEU A 346 3.29 9.05 -7.72
CA LEU A 346 2.01 9.42 -8.32
C LEU A 346 1.17 10.27 -7.36
N THR A 347 1.14 9.89 -6.07
CA THR A 347 0.45 10.66 -5.03
C THR A 347 1.05 12.07 -4.88
N ALA A 348 2.39 12.19 -4.89
CA ALA A 348 3.07 13.46 -4.82
C ALA A 348 2.68 14.39 -5.97
N TYR A 349 2.62 13.87 -7.20
CA TYR A 349 2.21 14.63 -8.38
C TYR A 349 0.74 15.09 -8.30
N VAL A 350 -0.19 14.19 -8.01
CA VAL A 350 -1.62 14.52 -8.03
C VAL A 350 -2.04 15.41 -6.87
N ALA A 351 -1.35 15.31 -5.74
CA ALA A 351 -1.62 16.11 -4.54
C ALA A 351 -0.69 17.33 -4.39
N HIS A 352 0.23 17.60 -5.33
CA HIS A 352 1.23 18.67 -5.24
C HIS A 352 2.07 18.64 -3.94
N LEU A 353 2.40 17.44 -3.45
CA LEU A 353 3.18 17.24 -2.23
C LEU A 353 4.67 17.09 -2.54
N GLY A 354 5.29 18.13 -3.13
CA GLY A 354 6.70 18.13 -3.55
C GLY A 354 7.69 18.79 -2.59
N SER A 355 7.23 19.36 -1.48
CA SER A 355 8.13 19.91 -0.44
C SER A 355 8.69 18.83 0.48
N GLY A 356 9.75 19.11 1.24
CA GLY A 356 10.33 18.15 2.18
C GLY A 356 9.31 17.55 3.16
N GLU A 357 8.42 18.35 3.75
CA GLU A 357 7.35 17.84 4.61
C GLU A 357 6.27 17.11 3.82
N GLY A 358 5.92 17.57 2.61
CA GLY A 358 4.97 16.87 1.74
C GLY A 358 5.49 15.47 1.36
N LEU A 359 6.77 15.34 1.02
CA LEU A 359 7.37 14.04 0.70
C LEU A 359 7.46 13.12 1.93
N LYS A 360 7.71 13.64 3.14
CA LYS A 360 7.61 12.86 4.37
C LYS A 360 6.18 12.36 4.63
N GLN A 361 5.16 13.18 4.33
CA GLN A 361 3.77 12.72 4.39
C GLN A 361 3.53 11.57 3.43
N ILE A 362 4.05 11.65 2.18
CA ILE A 362 3.96 10.55 1.22
C ILE A 362 4.59 9.26 1.77
N ILE A 363 5.77 9.34 2.39
CA ILE A 363 6.39 8.17 3.02
C ILE A 363 5.48 7.60 4.12
N ARG A 364 4.89 8.45 4.98
CA ARG A 364 3.94 7.99 6.01
C ARG A 364 2.68 7.36 5.41
N MET A 365 2.21 7.85 4.25
CA MET A 365 1.05 7.29 3.55
C MET A 365 1.28 5.88 2.98
N ILE A 366 2.53 5.44 2.82
CA ILE A 366 2.89 4.09 2.37
C ILE A 366 3.55 3.24 3.47
N THR A 367 3.66 3.76 4.69
CA THR A 367 4.29 3.10 5.85
C THR A 367 3.40 3.16 7.09
N GLU A 368 3.47 4.23 7.87
CA GLU A 368 2.86 4.35 9.21
C GLU A 368 1.33 4.41 9.15
N TYR A 369 0.78 5.21 8.23
CA TYR A 369 -0.68 5.37 8.12
C TYR A 369 -1.38 4.08 7.73
N PRO A 370 -0.95 3.37 6.65
CA PRO A 370 -1.55 2.07 6.34
C PRO A 370 -1.29 1.02 7.44
N ALA A 371 -0.16 1.05 8.13
CA ALA A 371 0.08 0.17 9.26
C ALA A 371 -0.94 0.37 10.38
N LYS A 372 -1.34 1.62 10.65
CA LYS A 372 -2.42 1.95 11.59
C LYS A 372 -3.76 1.43 11.09
N LEU A 373 -4.10 1.62 9.79
CA LEU A 373 -5.35 1.13 9.20
C LEU A 373 -5.45 -0.41 9.23
N LEU A 374 -4.33 -1.10 9.06
CA LEU A 374 -4.25 -2.55 9.14
C LEU A 374 -4.14 -3.09 10.58
N ASN A 375 -4.08 -2.21 11.56
CA ASN A 375 -3.87 -2.54 12.97
C ASN A 375 -2.62 -3.43 13.20
N LEU A 376 -1.50 -3.07 12.57
CA LEU A 376 -0.24 -3.81 12.66
C LEU A 376 0.47 -3.50 13.98
N ASN A 377 0.41 -4.44 14.91
CA ASN A 377 1.15 -4.35 16.16
C ASN A 377 2.67 -4.47 15.93
N ASN A 378 3.46 -3.76 16.75
CA ASN A 378 4.93 -3.79 16.68
C ASN A 378 5.55 -3.34 15.34
N TYR A 379 4.88 -2.48 14.61
CA TYR A 379 5.36 -1.84 13.38
C TYR A 379 6.18 -0.57 13.66
N GLY A 380 7.04 -0.21 12.70
CA GLY A 380 7.85 1.02 12.72
C GLY A 380 9.28 0.82 13.19
N VAL A 381 10.13 1.83 12.96
CA VAL A 381 11.55 1.84 13.37
C VAL A 381 11.63 2.40 14.79
N ARG A 382 11.43 1.55 15.80
CA ARG A 382 11.47 1.93 17.21
C ARG A 382 11.88 0.73 18.09
N CYS A 383 12.51 1.00 19.21
CA CYS A 383 12.93 -0.06 20.14
C CYS A 383 11.75 -0.95 20.55
N GLY A 384 11.98 -2.26 20.55
CA GLY A 384 10.98 -3.30 20.84
C GLY A 384 10.10 -3.71 19.66
N ALA A 385 10.03 -2.91 18.58
CA ALA A 385 9.29 -3.30 17.38
C ALA A 385 10.03 -4.39 16.59
N LYS A 386 9.29 -5.11 15.74
CA LYS A 386 9.88 -6.09 14.81
C LYS A 386 10.76 -5.38 13.77
N ALA A 387 11.98 -5.88 13.58
CA ALA A 387 12.93 -5.31 12.62
C ALA A 387 12.57 -5.72 11.19
N SER A 388 11.47 -5.14 10.68
CA SER A 388 11.01 -5.28 9.29
C SER A 388 11.14 -3.92 8.61
N PHE A 389 12.06 -3.81 7.65
CA PHE A 389 12.43 -2.54 7.04
C PHE A 389 12.92 -2.72 5.61
N VAL A 390 12.98 -1.62 4.88
CA VAL A 390 13.66 -1.52 3.60
C VAL A 390 14.81 -0.51 3.71
N LEU A 391 15.99 -0.90 3.27
CA LEU A 391 17.14 -0.02 3.10
C LEU A 391 17.25 0.33 1.63
N LEU A 392 17.25 1.62 1.31
CA LEU A 392 17.23 2.16 -0.04
C LEU A 392 18.56 2.89 -0.33
N LYS A 393 19.14 2.67 -1.49
CA LYS A 393 20.28 3.45 -1.96
C LYS A 393 19.83 4.88 -2.32
N ALA A 394 19.53 5.63 -1.30
CA ALA A 394 19.13 7.03 -1.35
C ALA A 394 19.69 7.74 -0.12
N ARG A 395 19.87 9.07 -0.18
CA ARG A 395 20.46 9.89 0.89
C ARG A 395 19.42 10.75 1.62
N SER A 396 18.26 10.99 1.00
CA SER A 396 17.17 11.80 1.55
C SER A 396 15.83 11.32 1.03
N VAL A 397 14.74 11.91 1.52
CA VAL A 397 13.39 11.63 1.01
C VAL A 397 13.23 12.13 -0.43
N GLU A 398 13.83 13.28 -0.74
CA GLU A 398 13.83 13.86 -2.09
C GLU A 398 14.55 12.91 -3.06
N ASP A 399 15.70 12.38 -2.67
CA ASP A 399 16.49 11.44 -3.46
C ASP A 399 15.70 10.14 -3.77
N ILE A 400 14.90 9.65 -2.81
CA ILE A 400 14.02 8.49 -3.04
C ILE A 400 13.07 8.75 -4.21
N PHE A 401 12.39 9.90 -4.22
CA PHE A 401 11.37 10.20 -5.23
C PHE A 401 11.95 10.72 -6.55
N THR A 402 13.14 11.32 -6.52
CA THR A 402 13.85 11.73 -7.73
C THR A 402 14.40 10.52 -8.50
N ASN A 403 14.99 9.57 -7.80
CA ASN A 403 15.72 8.45 -8.41
C ASN A 403 14.95 7.13 -8.41
N LEU A 404 13.90 6.97 -7.60
CA LEU A 404 13.15 5.71 -7.43
C LEU A 404 14.11 4.51 -7.33
N PRO A 405 14.93 4.41 -6.28
CA PRO A 405 16.07 3.51 -6.23
C PRO A 405 15.69 2.07 -6.51
N VAL A 406 16.39 1.47 -7.46
CA VAL A 406 16.28 0.04 -7.79
C VAL A 406 17.05 -0.80 -6.78
N GLU A 407 18.17 -0.26 -6.23
CA GLU A 407 18.95 -0.96 -5.21
C GLU A 407 18.23 -0.87 -3.87
N ARG A 408 17.70 -2.02 -3.43
CA ARG A 408 16.91 -2.18 -2.22
C ARG A 408 17.35 -3.42 -1.46
N TYR A 409 17.34 -3.34 -0.13
CA TYR A 409 17.55 -4.46 0.76
C TYR A 409 16.31 -4.58 1.65
N VAL A 410 15.59 -5.69 1.53
CA VAL A 410 14.30 -5.90 2.23
C VAL A 410 14.51 -6.87 3.38
N PHE A 411 14.20 -6.41 4.58
CA PHE A 411 14.33 -7.17 5.81
C PHE A 411 12.97 -7.51 6.41
N ARG A 412 12.85 -8.71 6.92
CA ARG A 412 11.71 -9.15 7.71
C ARG A 412 12.20 -9.78 9.00
N ASN A 413 11.78 -9.24 10.15
CA ASN A 413 12.14 -9.74 11.47
C ASN A 413 13.66 -9.93 11.61
N GLY A 414 14.47 -8.94 11.24
CA GLY A 414 15.92 -8.95 11.30
C GLY A 414 16.63 -9.78 10.21
N LYS A 415 15.90 -10.47 9.33
CA LYS A 415 16.47 -11.30 8.26
C LYS A 415 16.36 -10.61 6.90
N LEU A 416 17.45 -10.59 6.16
CA LEU A 416 17.46 -10.16 4.76
C LEU A 416 16.69 -11.18 3.92
N LEU A 417 15.60 -10.73 3.27
CA LEU A 417 14.78 -11.55 2.37
C LEU A 417 15.11 -11.33 0.91
N TYR A 418 15.42 -10.09 0.54
CA TYR A 418 15.64 -9.72 -0.86
C TYR A 418 16.66 -8.59 -0.95
N GLN A 419 17.47 -8.65 -1.99
CA GLN A 419 18.35 -7.56 -2.39
C GLN A 419 18.34 -7.41 -3.90
N SER A 420 18.40 -6.18 -4.38
CA SER A 420 18.56 -5.84 -5.79
C SER A 420 19.76 -4.93 -5.99
N LYS A 421 20.38 -5.04 -7.15
CA LYS A 421 21.49 -4.20 -7.58
C LYS A 421 21.24 -3.67 -8.97
N LYS A 422 21.61 -2.41 -9.20
CA LYS A 422 21.64 -1.81 -10.53
C LYS A 422 23.02 -2.08 -11.13
N ALA A 423 23.07 -2.66 -12.32
CA ALA A 423 24.27 -2.75 -13.13
C ALA A 423 24.14 -1.78 -14.29
N GLU A 424 25.07 -0.84 -14.40
CA GLU A 424 25.17 0.10 -15.51
C GLU A 424 26.52 -0.03 -16.16
N HIS A 425 26.56 0.06 -17.46
CA HIS A 425 27.80 -0.03 -18.22
C HIS A 425 27.82 0.98 -19.36
N TRP A 426 28.82 1.84 -19.34
CA TRP A 426 29.14 2.71 -20.47
C TRP A 426 30.13 2.01 -21.38
N ASN A 427 29.76 1.81 -22.63
CA ASN A 427 30.64 1.21 -23.63
C ASN A 427 31.73 2.21 -24.10
N ASP A 428 31.50 3.50 -23.90
CA ASP A 428 32.47 4.55 -24.22
C ASP A 428 33.25 4.97 -22.96
N ARG A 429 34.58 4.88 -23.04
CA ARG A 429 35.46 5.19 -21.91
C ARG A 429 35.42 6.66 -21.53
N GLN A 430 35.19 7.57 -22.47
CA GLN A 430 35.15 9.00 -22.19
C GLN A 430 33.87 9.38 -21.45
N LEU A 431 32.72 8.77 -21.81
CA LEU A 431 31.47 8.94 -21.10
C LEU A 431 31.56 8.42 -19.66
N LEU A 432 32.24 7.29 -19.44
CA LEU A 432 32.51 6.76 -18.11
C LEU A 432 33.34 7.72 -17.26
N MET A 433 34.37 8.34 -17.85
CA MET A 433 35.18 9.35 -17.17
C MET A 433 34.34 10.59 -16.79
N TYR A 434 33.51 11.09 -17.69
CA TYR A 434 32.60 12.22 -17.40
C TYR A 434 31.63 11.90 -16.29
N GLN A 435 31.06 10.70 -16.26
CA GLN A 435 30.18 10.27 -15.16
C GLN A 435 30.93 10.32 -13.81
N HIS A 436 32.10 9.71 -13.71
CA HIS A 436 32.90 9.71 -12.48
C HIS A 436 33.30 11.12 -12.02
N GLU A 437 33.71 11.97 -12.95
CA GLU A 437 34.07 13.36 -12.66
C GLU A 437 32.85 14.13 -12.13
N THR A 438 31.69 13.97 -12.79
CA THR A 438 30.44 14.64 -12.41
C THR A 438 29.97 14.19 -11.03
N GLU A 439 29.94 12.89 -10.76
CA GLU A 439 29.55 12.34 -9.46
C GLU A 439 30.49 12.82 -8.35
N SER A 440 31.79 12.83 -8.59
CA SER A 440 32.78 13.33 -7.63
C SER A 440 32.62 14.83 -7.32
N GLN A 441 32.31 15.63 -8.34
CA GLN A 441 32.08 17.08 -8.17
C GLN A 441 30.76 17.37 -7.46
N TYR A 442 29.70 16.62 -7.81
CA TYR A 442 28.38 16.76 -7.20
C TYR A 442 28.41 16.45 -5.70
N VAL A 443 29.08 15.37 -5.29
CA VAL A 443 29.27 15.03 -3.87
C VAL A 443 30.03 16.13 -3.11
N LYS A 444 31.03 16.79 -3.73
CA LYS A 444 31.74 17.93 -3.11
C LYS A 444 30.84 19.14 -2.99
N PHE A 445 30.02 19.42 -4.01
CA PHE A 445 29.08 20.54 -4.01
C PHE A 445 28.02 20.39 -2.92
N GLU A 446 27.40 19.22 -2.79
CA GLU A 446 26.41 18.96 -1.74
C GLU A 446 26.99 19.04 -0.33
N ARG A 447 28.23 18.56 -0.11
CA ARG A 447 28.90 18.69 1.19
C ARG A 447 29.11 20.12 1.60
N ASN A 448 29.37 21.02 0.64
CA ASN A 448 29.56 22.44 0.92
C ASN A 448 28.24 23.18 1.24
N LEU A 449 27.09 22.69 0.77
CA LEU A 449 25.76 23.23 1.09
C LEU A 449 25.29 22.89 2.51
N GLN A 450 25.82 21.85 3.13
CA GLN A 450 25.47 21.45 4.51
C GLN A 450 26.15 22.33 5.57
N TYR A 451 27.01 23.31 5.18
CA TYR A 451 27.70 24.22 6.08
C TYR A 451 27.27 25.70 5.89
N VAL A 452 26.19 25.95 5.16
CA VAL A 452 25.51 27.24 5.05
C VAL A 452 24.13 27.19 5.69
#